data_65abe3bd056ede4b128bf7285585b95c
#
_entry.id   65abe3bd056ede4b128bf7285585b95c
#
_cell.length_a   1.000
_cell.length_b   1.000
_cell.length_c   1.000
_cell.angle_alpha   90.00
_cell.angle_beta   90.00
_cell.angle_gamma   90.00
#
_symmetry.space_group_name_H-M   'P 1'
#
loop_
_entity.id
_entity.type
_entity.pdbx_description
1 polymer ?
#
loop_
_entity_poly.entity_id
_entity_poly.type
_entity_poly.pdbx_seq_one_letter_code
_entity_poly.pdbx_strand_id
1 'polypeptide(L)'
;MSEKFKALVINQEGEKFTREIQSIEKSFLKHGDVLIKVAYSTLNYKDALILKNGARLVKEFPHIPGIDLSGTVVESQNKNFKKDDEIICTGRRVGEIFFGGYSQFAKVNGDFLVKKPKDLTSKQ
;
A
#
# COMPACT_ATOMS: atom_id res chain seq x y z
N MET A 1 -7.78 12.88 -16.91
CA MET A 1 -8.81 12.02 -16.33
C MET A 1 -8.19 11.01 -15.38
N SER A 2 -8.71 10.91 -14.19
CA SER A 2 -8.20 9.98 -13.20
C SER A 2 -8.81 8.59 -13.43
N GLU A 3 -7.98 7.59 -13.47
CA GLU A 3 -8.46 6.21 -13.47
C GLU A 3 -8.78 5.80 -12.04
N LYS A 4 -9.86 5.05 -11.88
CA LYS A 4 -10.23 4.49 -10.58
C LYS A 4 -9.68 3.08 -10.45
N PHE A 5 -9.31 2.72 -9.24
CA PHE A 5 -8.87 1.37 -8.92
C PHE A 5 -9.43 0.95 -7.56
N LYS A 6 -9.35 -0.33 -7.27
CA LYS A 6 -9.92 -0.88 -6.04
C LYS A 6 -8.91 -0.94 -4.93
N ALA A 7 -9.35 -0.62 -3.72
CA ALA A 7 -8.56 -0.70 -2.51
C ALA A 7 -9.45 -1.08 -1.34
N LEU A 8 -8.87 -1.78 -0.36
CA LEU A 8 -9.54 -2.02 0.92
C LEU A 8 -9.29 -0.79 1.79
N VAL A 9 -10.35 -0.02 2.03
CA VAL A 9 -10.28 1.22 2.80
C VAL A 9 -10.91 1.01 4.16
N ILE A 10 -10.19 1.38 5.20
CA ILE A 10 -10.73 1.39 6.55
C ILE A 10 -11.00 2.82 6.98
N ASN A 11 -12.05 3.00 7.76
CA ASN A 11 -12.45 4.32 8.24
C ASN A 11 -13.01 4.20 9.65
N GLN A 12 -12.99 5.30 10.37
CA GLN A 12 -13.55 5.37 11.71
C GLN A 12 -14.30 6.69 11.87
N GLU A 13 -15.55 6.57 12.31
CA GLU A 13 -16.38 7.74 12.65
C GLU A 13 -16.85 7.56 14.09
N GLY A 14 -16.29 8.35 15.02
CA GLY A 14 -16.56 8.15 16.44
C GLY A 14 -16.08 6.77 16.87
N GLU A 15 -17.01 5.95 17.36
CA GLU A 15 -16.70 4.57 17.76
C GLU A 15 -16.93 3.55 16.66
N LYS A 16 -17.48 3.98 15.52
CA LYS A 16 -17.80 3.09 14.42
C LYS A 16 -16.60 2.92 13.51
N PHE A 17 -16.16 1.67 13.36
CA PHE A 17 -15.05 1.28 12.51
C PHE A 17 -15.59 0.51 11.30
N THR A 18 -15.23 0.94 10.09
CA THR A 18 -15.66 0.29 8.85
C THR A 18 -14.48 -0.13 8.02
N ARG A 19 -14.68 -1.18 7.23
CA ARG A 19 -13.70 -1.67 6.26
C ARG A 19 -14.46 -2.18 5.05
N GLU A 20 -14.13 -1.65 3.89
CA GLU A 20 -14.82 -2.01 2.66
C GLU A 20 -13.93 -1.80 1.44
N ILE A 21 -14.20 -2.56 0.40
CA ILE A 21 -13.52 -2.38 -0.88
C ILE A 21 -14.19 -1.22 -1.59
N GLN A 22 -13.40 -0.21 -1.92
CA GLN A 22 -13.88 1.01 -2.59
C GLN A 22 -13.12 1.24 -3.88
N SER A 23 -13.78 1.90 -4.82
CA SER A 23 -13.09 2.45 -5.99
C SER A 23 -12.56 3.83 -5.63
N ILE A 24 -11.27 4.01 -5.78
CA ILE A 24 -10.60 5.27 -5.45
C ILE A 24 -9.77 5.77 -6.62
N GLU A 25 -9.42 7.04 -6.58
CA GLU A 25 -8.58 7.65 -7.60
C GLU A 25 -7.13 7.74 -7.10
N LYS A 26 -6.20 7.89 -8.04
CA LYS A 26 -4.78 8.06 -7.75
C LYS A 26 -4.53 9.19 -6.74
N SER A 27 -5.30 10.25 -6.81
CA SER A 27 -5.18 11.39 -5.88
C SER A 27 -5.49 11.03 -4.42
N PHE A 28 -6.17 9.92 -4.17
CA PHE A 28 -6.41 9.42 -2.82
C PHE A 28 -5.10 8.98 -2.15
N LEU A 29 -4.11 8.58 -2.92
CA LEU A 29 -2.81 8.12 -2.41
C LEU A 29 -1.95 9.34 -2.10
N LYS A 30 -1.77 9.62 -0.81
CA LYS A 30 -1.15 10.86 -0.31
C LYS A 30 0.35 10.82 -0.16
N HIS A 31 0.91 9.65 0.07
CA HIS A 31 2.30 9.51 0.51
C HIS A 31 3.16 8.90 -0.59
N GLY A 32 4.44 9.25 -0.55
CA GLY A 32 5.43 8.58 -1.37
C GLY A 32 5.72 9.25 -2.70
N ASP A 33 6.77 8.77 -3.33
CA ASP A 33 7.27 9.28 -4.61
C ASP A 33 7.32 8.20 -5.70
N VAL A 34 6.92 6.97 -5.39
CA VAL A 34 6.89 5.85 -6.33
C VAL A 34 5.48 5.26 -6.36
N LEU A 35 4.87 5.25 -7.55
CA LEU A 35 3.57 4.63 -7.76
C LEU A 35 3.78 3.21 -8.27
N ILE A 36 3.16 2.25 -7.61
CA ILE A 36 3.36 0.82 -7.86
C ILE A 36 2.05 0.16 -8.22
N LYS A 37 2.06 -0.66 -9.26
CA LYS A 37 0.97 -1.61 -9.51
C LYS A 37 1.25 -2.84 -8.65
N VAL A 38 0.40 -3.06 -7.65
CA VAL A 38 0.60 -4.13 -6.68
C VAL A 38 0.28 -5.48 -7.31
N ALA A 39 1.22 -6.40 -7.26
CA ALA A 39 1.02 -7.76 -7.74
C ALA A 39 0.55 -8.67 -6.61
N TYR A 40 1.19 -8.58 -5.45
CA TYR A 40 0.87 -9.40 -4.28
C TYR A 40 1.01 -8.61 -3.00
N SER A 41 0.18 -8.96 -2.03
CA SER A 41 0.28 -8.50 -0.66
C SER A 41 0.04 -9.70 0.25
N THR A 42 0.40 -9.58 1.52
CA THR A 42 0.24 -10.68 2.47
C THR A 42 -0.58 -10.24 3.67
N LEU A 43 -1.11 -11.22 4.40
CA LEU A 43 -1.83 -10.95 5.64
C LEU A 43 -0.93 -11.35 6.81
N ASN A 44 -0.50 -10.38 7.59
CA ASN A 44 0.31 -10.57 8.78
C ASN A 44 -0.54 -10.29 10.03
N TYR A 45 -0.03 -10.69 11.20
CA TYR A 45 -0.74 -10.46 12.47
C TYR A 45 -1.10 -8.98 12.66
N LYS A 46 -0.17 -8.09 12.35
CA LYS A 46 -0.38 -6.65 12.48
C LYS A 46 -1.49 -6.17 11.54
N ASP A 47 -1.55 -6.68 10.32
CA ASP A 47 -2.63 -6.36 9.37
C ASP A 47 -3.97 -6.80 9.91
N ALA A 48 -4.04 -7.99 10.52
CA ALA A 48 -5.28 -8.50 11.10
C ALA A 48 -5.76 -7.61 12.24
N LEU A 49 -4.85 -7.13 13.08
CA LEU A 49 -5.19 -6.19 14.15
C LEU A 49 -5.74 -4.88 13.60
N ILE A 50 -5.12 -4.36 12.56
CA ILE A 50 -5.55 -3.12 11.91
C ILE A 50 -6.93 -3.29 11.30
N LEU A 51 -7.18 -4.42 10.62
CA LEU A 51 -8.48 -4.70 10.02
C LEU A 51 -9.58 -4.82 11.07
N LYS A 52 -9.24 -5.28 12.25
CA LYS A 52 -10.22 -5.46 13.32
C LYS A 52 -10.71 -4.12 13.88
N ASN A 53 -9.80 -3.22 14.24
CA ASN A 53 -10.19 -1.96 14.87
C ASN A 53 -9.12 -0.87 14.76
N GLY A 54 -8.22 -0.98 13.79
CA GLY A 54 -7.08 -0.06 13.65
C GLY A 54 -5.97 -0.31 14.66
N ALA A 55 -6.23 -1.11 15.71
CA ALA A 55 -5.26 -1.52 16.74
C ALA A 55 -4.46 -0.37 17.35
N ARG A 56 -4.98 0.87 17.29
CA ARG A 56 -4.28 2.09 17.71
C ARG A 56 -2.99 2.35 16.92
N LEU A 57 -2.74 1.56 15.88
CA LEU A 57 -1.57 1.73 15.01
C LEU A 57 -1.85 2.74 13.90
N VAL A 58 -3.10 2.81 13.46
CA VAL A 58 -3.52 3.74 12.43
C VAL A 58 -3.85 5.08 13.08
N LYS A 59 -3.19 6.13 12.62
CA LYS A 59 -3.32 7.47 13.21
C LYS A 59 -4.29 8.36 12.45
N GLU A 60 -4.50 8.09 11.18
CA GLU A 60 -5.39 8.89 10.34
C GLU A 60 -6.32 7.99 9.56
N PHE A 61 -7.55 8.45 9.36
CA PHE A 61 -8.54 7.76 8.55
C PHE A 61 -9.07 8.72 7.48
N PRO A 62 -9.47 8.24 6.30
CA PRO A 62 -9.44 6.83 5.85
C PRO A 62 -8.01 6.32 5.65
N HIS A 63 -7.85 5.00 5.66
CA HIS A 63 -6.55 4.36 5.56
C HIS A 63 -6.64 3.08 4.72
N ILE A 64 -5.53 2.70 4.11
CA ILE A 64 -5.40 1.44 3.36
C ILE A 64 -4.34 0.61 4.07
N PRO A 65 -4.70 -0.55 4.65
CA PRO A 65 -3.73 -1.40 5.33
C PRO A 65 -2.91 -2.24 4.35
N GLY A 66 -2.09 -3.15 4.86
CA GLY A 66 -1.24 -4.03 4.08
C GLY A 66 0.22 -3.65 4.22
N ILE A 67 0.94 -4.25 5.18
CA ILE A 67 2.31 -3.86 5.50
C ILE A 67 3.35 -4.36 4.51
N ASP A 68 3.04 -5.43 3.78
CA ASP A 68 3.95 -6.00 2.79
C ASP A 68 3.32 -5.98 1.41
N LEU A 69 4.11 -5.68 0.40
CA LEU A 69 3.66 -5.75 -0.98
C LEU A 69 4.81 -6.05 -1.92
N SER A 70 4.48 -6.60 -3.07
CA SER A 70 5.38 -6.66 -4.21
C SER A 70 4.64 -6.18 -5.45
N GLY A 71 5.36 -5.61 -6.39
CA GLY A 71 4.74 -5.09 -7.58
C GLY A 71 5.73 -4.47 -8.55
N THR A 72 5.19 -3.73 -9.50
CA THR A 72 5.94 -3.10 -10.58
C THR A 72 5.75 -1.60 -10.55
N VAL A 73 6.82 -0.86 -10.70
CA VAL A 73 6.77 0.61 -10.74
C VAL A 73 6.04 1.09 -11.98
N VAL A 74 5.05 1.94 -11.80
CA VAL A 74 4.29 2.57 -12.88
C VAL A 74 4.81 3.97 -13.16
N GLU A 75 5.04 4.75 -12.12
CA GLU A 75 5.59 6.10 -12.18
C GLU A 75 6.53 6.30 -10.99
N SER A 76 7.60 7.07 -11.18
CA SER A 76 8.52 7.35 -10.10
C SER A 76 9.09 8.75 -10.22
N GLN A 77 9.13 9.46 -9.10
CA GLN A 77 9.87 10.71 -8.94
C GLN A 77 11.18 10.45 -8.21
N ASN A 78 11.46 9.20 -7.86
CA ASN A 78 12.69 8.79 -7.18
C ASN A 78 13.70 8.31 -8.21
N LYS A 79 14.90 8.87 -8.17
CA LYS A 79 15.94 8.57 -9.16
C LYS A 79 16.47 7.13 -9.11
N ASN A 80 16.23 6.44 -8.00
CA ASN A 80 16.70 5.05 -7.82
C ASN A 80 15.73 4.02 -8.40
N PHE A 81 14.53 4.43 -8.78
CA PHE A 81 13.50 3.55 -9.31
C PHE A 81 12.89 4.17 -10.56
N LYS A 82 12.61 3.32 -11.53
CA LYS A 82 12.03 3.75 -12.80
C LYS A 82 10.89 2.83 -13.20
N LYS A 83 10.08 3.27 -14.16
CA LYS A 83 8.98 2.49 -14.70
C LYS A 83 9.45 1.08 -15.06
N ASP A 84 8.61 0.10 -14.73
CA ASP A 84 8.80 -1.33 -14.97
C ASP A 84 9.77 -2.03 -14.01
N ASP A 85 10.41 -1.30 -13.09
CA ASP A 85 11.20 -1.97 -12.04
C ASP A 85 10.28 -2.81 -11.16
N GLU A 86 10.71 -4.02 -10.84
CA GLU A 86 10.02 -4.88 -9.90
C GLU A 86 10.57 -4.65 -8.49
N ILE A 87 9.68 -4.47 -7.52
CA ILE A 87 10.06 -4.07 -6.17
C ILE A 87 9.35 -4.88 -5.10
N ILE A 88 9.93 -4.85 -3.91
CA ILE A 88 9.36 -5.42 -2.69
C ILE A 88 9.39 -4.33 -1.63
N CYS A 89 8.31 -4.24 -0.85
CA CYS A 89 8.23 -3.37 0.31
C CYS A 89 7.78 -4.20 1.50
N THR A 90 8.55 -4.18 2.58
CA THR A 90 8.21 -4.89 3.81
C THR A 90 8.39 -3.96 5.01
N GLY A 91 7.35 -3.87 5.85
CA GLY A 91 7.40 -3.05 7.05
C GLY A 91 7.48 -1.55 6.77
N ARG A 92 8.35 -0.84 7.49
CA ARG A 92 8.55 0.61 7.37
C ARG A 92 7.29 1.43 7.61
N ARG A 93 6.38 0.89 8.43
CA ARG A 93 5.10 1.51 8.80
C ARG A 93 4.14 1.72 7.62
N VAL A 94 4.45 1.12 6.48
CA VAL A 94 3.51 1.00 5.37
C VAL A 94 2.34 0.12 5.85
N GLY A 95 1.12 0.54 5.56
CA GLY A 95 -0.07 -0.14 6.07
C GLY A 95 -0.46 0.25 7.49
N GLU A 96 0.39 0.98 8.21
CA GLU A 96 0.11 1.52 9.55
C GLU A 96 -0.11 3.03 9.49
N ILE A 97 0.95 3.77 9.25
CA ILE A 97 0.93 5.24 9.13
C ILE A 97 0.75 5.63 7.66
N PHE A 98 1.45 4.94 6.77
CA PHE A 98 1.37 5.17 5.33
C PHE A 98 0.41 4.18 4.71
N PHE A 99 -0.25 4.55 3.60
CA PHE A 99 -1.15 3.64 2.90
C PHE A 99 -0.38 2.43 2.39
N GLY A 100 -0.99 1.26 2.54
CA GLY A 100 -0.33 -0.01 2.28
C GLY A 100 -0.77 -0.71 1.01
N GLY A 101 -0.54 -2.03 0.98
CA GLY A 101 -0.65 -2.86 -0.20
C GLY A 101 -2.01 -3.49 -0.49
N TYR A 102 -3.03 -3.27 0.33
CA TYR A 102 -4.37 -3.81 0.07
C TYR A 102 -5.10 -2.94 -0.94
N SER A 103 -4.48 -2.77 -2.09
CA SER A 103 -4.94 -1.89 -3.16
C SER A 103 -4.34 -2.37 -4.47
N GLN A 104 -4.99 -2.10 -5.59
CA GLN A 104 -4.43 -2.42 -6.90
C GLN A 104 -3.20 -1.56 -7.22
N PHE A 105 -3.16 -0.34 -6.69
CA PHE A 105 -2.00 0.54 -6.81
C PHE A 105 -1.63 1.07 -5.43
N ALA A 106 -0.34 1.24 -5.20
CA ALA A 106 0.16 1.83 -3.97
C ALA A 106 1.17 2.92 -4.31
N LYS A 107 1.26 3.93 -3.46
CA LYS A 107 2.24 5.00 -3.62
C LYS A 107 3.09 5.02 -2.37
N VAL A 108 4.38 4.79 -2.51
CA VAL A 108 5.30 4.53 -1.40
C VAL A 108 6.56 5.35 -1.56
N ASN A 109 7.15 5.73 -0.43
CA ASN A 109 8.46 6.37 -0.43
C ASN A 109 9.51 5.36 -0.94
N GLY A 110 10.28 5.75 -1.95
CA GLY A 110 11.28 4.88 -2.55
C GLY A 110 12.33 4.36 -1.58
N ASP A 111 12.59 5.10 -0.49
CA ASP A 111 13.53 4.64 0.53
C ASP A 111 13.08 3.37 1.23
N PHE A 112 11.79 3.04 1.14
CA PHE A 112 11.21 1.84 1.75
C PHE A 112 11.26 0.63 0.82
N LEU A 113 11.69 0.80 -0.43
CA LEU A 113 11.61 -0.22 -1.47
C LEU A 113 12.94 -0.90 -1.68
N VAL A 114 12.85 -2.18 -2.04
CA VAL A 114 14.00 -3.00 -2.45
C VAL A 114 13.67 -3.58 -3.81
N LYS A 115 14.63 -3.54 -4.73
CA LYS A 115 14.44 -4.17 -6.04
C LYS A 115 14.37 -5.68 -5.87
N LYS A 116 13.41 -6.31 -6.54
CA LYS A 116 13.24 -7.75 -6.45
C LYS A 116 14.43 -8.46 -7.11
N PRO A 117 15.02 -9.50 -6.44
CA PRO A 117 16.03 -10.31 -7.10
C PRO A 117 15.47 -10.99 -8.35
N LYS A 118 16.29 -11.09 -9.40
CA LYS A 118 15.86 -11.64 -10.70
C LYS A 118 15.37 -13.08 -10.62
N ASP A 119 15.88 -13.85 -9.65
CA ASP A 119 15.57 -15.26 -9.51
C ASP A 119 14.25 -15.53 -8.78
N LEU A 120 13.58 -14.49 -8.29
CA LEU A 120 12.32 -14.62 -7.54
C LEU A 120 11.16 -14.12 -8.38
N THR A 121 10.00 -14.76 -8.18
CA THR A 121 8.74 -14.20 -8.69
C THR A 121 8.17 -13.23 -7.65
N SER A 122 7.24 -12.39 -8.07
CA SER A 122 6.57 -11.46 -7.15
C SER A 122 5.82 -12.17 -6.04
N LYS A 123 5.48 -13.44 -6.24
CA LYS A 123 4.76 -14.27 -5.29
C LYS A 123 5.65 -14.79 -4.15
N GLN A 124 6.93 -14.85 -4.36
CA GLN A 124 7.88 -15.42 -3.38
C GLN A 124 8.31 -14.36 -2.32
#